data_57564e877df93d97a5baf7a66cee9701
#
_entry.id   57564e877df93d97a5baf7a66cee9701
#
_cell.length_a   1.000
_cell.length_b   1.000
_cell.length_c   1.000
_cell.angle_alpha   90.00
_cell.angle_beta   90.00
_cell.angle_gamma   90.00
#
_symmetry.space_group_name_H-M   'P 1'
#
loop_
_entity.id
_entity.type
_entity.pdbx_description
1 polymer ?
#
loop_
_entity_poly.entity_id
_entity_poly.type
_entity_poly.pdbx_seq_one_letter_code
_entity_poly.pdbx_strand_id
1 'polypeptide(L)'
;MKSSFARKISAGENELVPAVVSVGYLAKKPRRIESFFRSGGGTDRRLPWEQLFFEGRFGASLAEESAGEYAKSLEMVRLAPSASNRQPWRILKEGNRWHFYLQRTPGYRERRLVKLFTVADLQRIDMGIALSHFELMVRDLDLDGYWEVGEPDIEIPNEDTEYTISWVT
;
A
#
# COMPACT_ATOMS: atom_id res chain seq x y z
N MET A 1 9.10 20.21 -15.44
CA MET A 1 8.98 21.43 -14.58
C MET A 1 9.16 21.00 -13.14
N LYS A 2 10.13 21.58 -12.40
CA LYS A 2 10.35 21.23 -10.98
C LYS A 2 9.18 21.68 -10.11
N SER A 3 8.79 20.86 -9.12
CA SER A 3 7.76 21.21 -8.14
C SER A 3 8.17 22.43 -7.31
N SER A 4 7.20 23.10 -6.69
CA SER A 4 7.48 24.23 -5.80
C SER A 4 8.36 23.83 -4.60
N PHE A 5 8.23 22.59 -4.14
CA PHE A 5 9.08 22.02 -3.08
C PHE A 5 10.51 21.80 -3.54
N ALA A 6 10.72 21.19 -4.72
CA ALA A 6 12.05 21.00 -5.29
C ALA A 6 12.81 22.32 -5.44
N ARG A 7 12.12 23.39 -5.83
CA ARG A 7 12.70 24.74 -5.89
C ARG A 7 13.08 25.28 -4.52
N LYS A 8 12.24 25.08 -3.49
CA LYS A 8 12.50 25.57 -2.12
C LYS A 8 13.71 24.91 -1.47
N ILE A 9 13.99 23.65 -1.76
CA ILE A 9 15.16 22.93 -1.23
C ILE A 9 16.35 22.98 -2.18
N SER A 10 16.26 23.78 -3.25
CA SER A 10 17.32 23.93 -4.27
C SER A 10 17.76 22.60 -4.89
N ALA A 11 16.83 21.67 -5.09
CA ALA A 11 17.12 20.37 -5.69
C ALA A 11 17.80 20.52 -7.06
N GLY A 12 18.90 19.81 -7.28
CA GLY A 12 19.69 19.80 -8.49
C GLY A 12 18.93 19.20 -9.69
N GLU A 13 19.50 19.32 -10.89
CA GLU A 13 18.84 18.80 -12.11
C GLU A 13 18.65 17.29 -12.10
N ASN A 14 19.58 16.58 -11.47
CA ASN A 14 19.58 15.12 -11.35
C ASN A 14 18.94 14.61 -10.04
N GLU A 15 18.31 15.51 -9.28
CA GLU A 15 17.66 15.16 -8.02
C GLU A 15 16.14 15.12 -8.17
N LEU A 16 15.54 14.08 -7.61
CA LEU A 16 14.09 13.88 -7.57
C LEU A 16 13.60 14.07 -6.13
N VAL A 17 12.49 14.79 -5.97
CA VAL A 17 11.74 14.85 -4.71
C VAL A 17 10.56 13.89 -4.83
N PRO A 18 10.71 12.63 -4.35
CA PRO A 18 9.69 11.60 -4.56
C PRO A 18 8.43 11.84 -3.72
N ALA A 19 8.61 12.40 -2.52
CA ALA A 19 7.51 12.67 -1.61
C ALA A 19 7.83 13.88 -0.71
N VAL A 20 6.80 14.50 -0.17
CA VAL A 20 6.89 15.56 0.84
C VAL A 20 5.96 15.21 1.99
N VAL A 21 6.50 15.16 3.20
CA VAL A 21 5.75 14.89 4.42
C VAL A 21 5.74 16.14 5.29
N SER A 22 4.57 16.53 5.78
CA SER A 22 4.44 17.60 6.76
C SER A 22 4.59 17.04 8.17
N VAL A 23 5.47 17.63 8.96
CA VAL A 23 5.69 17.26 10.37
C VAL A 23 5.32 18.45 11.24
N GLY A 24 4.56 18.22 12.31
CA GLY A 24 4.15 19.29 13.22
C GLY A 24 3.11 18.83 14.24
N TYR A 25 2.67 19.75 15.07
CA TYR A 25 1.59 19.51 16.02
C TYR A 25 0.23 19.69 15.35
N LEU A 26 -0.73 18.87 15.80
CA LEU A 26 -2.14 18.98 15.36
C LEU A 26 -2.68 20.39 15.66
N ALA A 27 -3.27 21.02 14.65
CA ALA A 27 -3.95 22.30 14.84
C ALA A 27 -5.15 22.12 15.79
N LYS A 28 -5.33 23.07 16.71
CA LYS A 28 -6.46 23.05 17.67
C LYS A 28 -7.84 23.10 16.99
N LYS A 29 -7.90 23.59 15.75
CA LYS A 29 -9.14 23.59 14.92
C LYS A 29 -8.79 23.04 13.54
N PRO A 30 -9.43 21.94 13.09
CA PRO A 30 -9.24 21.44 11.73
C PRO A 30 -9.76 22.46 10.72
N ARG A 31 -9.11 22.58 9.57
CA ARG A 31 -9.62 23.38 8.46
C ARG A 31 -10.89 22.76 7.92
N ARG A 32 -11.87 23.58 7.49
CA ARG A 32 -13.15 23.11 6.92
C ARG A 32 -12.96 22.12 5.77
N ILE A 33 -11.89 22.26 5.00
CA ILE A 33 -11.50 21.35 3.91
C ILE A 33 -11.13 19.95 4.42
N GLU A 34 -10.43 19.86 5.57
CA GLU A 34 -10.07 18.57 6.19
C GLU A 34 -11.29 17.81 6.71
N SER A 35 -12.25 18.55 7.26
CA SER A 35 -13.54 17.98 7.70
C SER A 35 -14.30 17.37 6.53
N PHE A 36 -14.29 18.01 5.35
CA PHE A 36 -14.95 17.51 4.15
C PHE A 36 -14.28 16.22 3.64
N PHE A 37 -12.95 16.15 3.62
CA PHE A 37 -12.22 14.94 3.20
C PHE A 37 -12.33 13.80 4.22
N ARG A 38 -12.39 14.10 5.51
CA ARG A 38 -12.60 13.09 6.57
C ARG A 38 -14.01 12.49 6.55
N SER A 39 -15.04 13.30 6.35
CA SER A 39 -16.42 12.82 6.34
C SER A 39 -16.80 12.04 5.08
N GLY A 40 -16.09 12.25 3.97
CA GLY A 40 -16.40 11.58 2.70
C GLY A 40 -15.73 10.23 2.46
N GLY A 41 -14.73 9.84 3.25
CA GLY A 41 -13.82 8.72 2.92
C GLY A 41 -13.87 7.49 3.84
N GLY A 42 -14.63 7.52 4.95
CA GLY A 42 -14.60 6.38 5.89
C GLY A 42 -13.17 6.06 6.35
N THR A 43 -12.38 7.09 6.66
CA THR A 43 -10.92 7.02 6.89
C THR A 43 -10.51 6.04 7.99
N ASP A 44 -11.44 5.68 8.88
CA ASP A 44 -11.16 4.79 10.01
C ASP A 44 -11.60 3.34 9.74
N ARG A 45 -12.26 3.07 8.59
CA ARG A 45 -12.67 1.71 8.25
C ARG A 45 -11.53 0.99 7.55
N ARG A 46 -11.17 -0.16 8.08
CA ARG A 46 -10.24 -1.07 7.42
C ARG A 46 -11.00 -2.23 6.79
N LEU A 47 -10.51 -2.70 5.65
CA LEU A 47 -11.05 -3.92 5.07
C LEU A 47 -10.83 -5.08 6.04
N PRO A 48 -11.77 -6.02 6.10
CA PRO A 48 -11.61 -7.22 6.92
C PRO A 48 -10.45 -8.07 6.40
N TRP A 49 -9.86 -8.86 7.29
CA TRP A 49 -8.71 -9.70 7.05
C TRP A 49 -8.91 -10.62 5.82
N GLU A 50 -10.06 -11.22 5.70
CA GLU A 50 -10.43 -12.20 4.68
C GLU A 50 -10.46 -11.60 3.25
N GLN A 51 -10.55 -10.29 3.15
CA GLN A 51 -10.52 -9.59 1.85
C GLN A 51 -9.11 -9.19 1.42
N LEU A 52 -8.14 -9.26 2.34
CA LEU A 52 -6.78 -8.81 2.12
C LEU A 52 -5.77 -9.94 2.00
N PHE A 53 -5.98 -11.03 2.78
CA PHE A 53 -4.99 -12.09 2.96
C PHE A 53 -5.53 -13.44 2.56
N PHE A 54 -4.76 -14.16 1.74
CA PHE A 54 -5.15 -15.41 1.13
C PHE A 54 -4.08 -16.48 1.33
N GLU A 55 -4.47 -17.76 1.23
CA GLU A 55 -3.57 -18.91 1.33
C GLU A 55 -3.72 -19.81 0.10
N GLY A 56 -2.61 -20.06 -0.58
CA GLY A 56 -2.49 -20.92 -1.75
C GLY A 56 -3.17 -20.40 -3.02
N ARG A 57 -4.30 -19.72 -2.91
CA ARG A 57 -5.03 -19.13 -4.04
C ARG A 57 -5.89 -17.94 -3.62
N PHE A 58 -6.18 -17.05 -4.54
CA PHE A 58 -7.16 -16.01 -4.30
C PHE A 58 -8.54 -16.58 -3.99
N GLY A 59 -9.25 -15.93 -3.07
CA GLY A 59 -10.56 -16.36 -2.59
C GLY A 59 -10.52 -17.39 -1.44
N ALA A 60 -9.38 -18.04 -1.19
CA ALA A 60 -9.16 -18.84 0.01
C ALA A 60 -8.55 -17.94 1.10
N SER A 61 -9.35 -17.51 2.07
CA SER A 61 -8.89 -16.64 3.15
C SER A 61 -7.82 -17.32 4.00
N LEU A 62 -6.74 -16.59 4.27
CA LEU A 62 -5.73 -17.00 5.23
C LEU A 62 -6.29 -16.84 6.66
N ALA A 63 -6.27 -17.91 7.46
CA ALA A 63 -6.58 -17.82 8.88
C ALA A 63 -5.44 -17.06 9.62
N GLU A 64 -5.77 -16.27 10.64
CA GLU A 64 -4.75 -15.54 11.40
C GLU A 64 -3.75 -16.49 12.05
N GLU A 65 -4.21 -17.65 12.52
CA GLU A 65 -3.36 -18.69 13.11
C GLU A 65 -2.38 -19.27 12.07
N SER A 66 -2.83 -19.41 10.80
CA SER A 66 -1.98 -19.88 9.69
C SER A 66 -0.93 -18.86 9.28
N ALA A 67 -1.13 -17.58 9.60
CA ALA A 67 -0.13 -16.55 9.37
C ALA A 67 1.05 -16.67 10.36
N GLY A 68 0.85 -17.33 11.50
CA GLY A 68 1.89 -17.58 12.50
C GLY A 68 2.57 -16.29 12.97
N GLU A 69 3.90 -16.28 12.99
CA GLU A 69 4.70 -15.12 13.42
C GLU A 69 4.49 -13.87 12.55
N TYR A 70 4.02 -14.05 11.30
CA TYR A 70 3.74 -12.95 10.38
C TYR A 70 2.37 -12.29 10.57
N ALA A 71 1.51 -12.83 11.43
CA ALA A 71 0.17 -12.26 11.68
C ALA A 71 0.22 -10.78 12.06
N LYS A 72 1.15 -10.40 12.94
CA LYS A 72 1.33 -9.00 13.37
C LYS A 72 1.81 -8.11 12.22
N SER A 73 2.70 -8.60 11.36
CA SER A 73 3.17 -7.87 10.17
C SER A 73 2.04 -7.63 9.17
N LEU A 74 1.18 -8.60 8.96
CA LEU A 74 -0.01 -8.48 8.13
C LEU A 74 -1.03 -7.49 8.75
N GLU A 75 -1.22 -7.51 10.06
CA GLU A 75 -2.07 -6.54 10.74
C GLU A 75 -1.55 -5.10 10.57
N MET A 76 -0.24 -4.88 10.59
CA MET A 76 0.32 -3.56 10.30
C MET A 76 0.05 -3.12 8.86
N VAL A 77 0.09 -4.05 7.90
CA VAL A 77 -0.36 -3.77 6.52
C VAL A 77 -1.84 -3.41 6.48
N ARG A 78 -2.70 -4.16 7.17
CA ARG A 78 -4.14 -3.89 7.23
C ARG A 78 -4.44 -2.49 7.77
N LEU A 79 -3.66 -2.03 8.76
CA LEU A 79 -3.79 -0.72 9.37
C LEU A 79 -3.13 0.41 8.57
N ALA A 80 -2.31 0.09 7.57
CA ALA A 80 -1.58 1.07 6.78
C ALA A 80 -2.51 2.12 6.12
N PRO A 81 -2.07 3.37 5.99
CA PRO A 81 -2.84 4.39 5.27
C PRO A 81 -2.74 4.17 3.76
N SER A 82 -3.78 4.60 3.03
CA SER A 82 -3.78 4.62 1.56
C SER A 82 -4.57 5.81 1.02
N ALA A 83 -4.29 6.18 -0.22
CA ALA A 83 -5.00 7.25 -0.90
C ALA A 83 -6.50 6.95 -0.96
N SER A 84 -7.32 7.87 -0.45
CA SER A 84 -8.78 7.72 -0.33
C SER A 84 -9.19 6.44 0.41
N ASN A 85 -8.35 5.92 1.30
CA ASN A 85 -8.56 4.70 2.08
C ASN A 85 -8.93 3.47 1.21
N ARG A 86 -8.31 3.34 0.03
CA ARG A 86 -8.64 2.29 -0.92
C ARG A 86 -8.06 0.92 -0.55
N GLN A 87 -6.96 0.88 0.22
CA GLN A 87 -6.33 -0.35 0.70
C GLN A 87 -6.11 -1.35 -0.45
N PRO A 88 -5.31 -0.97 -1.47
CA PRO A 88 -5.26 -1.69 -2.74
C PRO A 88 -4.40 -2.95 -2.70
N TRP A 89 -3.90 -3.33 -1.57
CA TRP A 89 -3.04 -4.49 -1.38
C TRP A 89 -3.83 -5.78 -1.20
N ARG A 90 -3.32 -6.86 -1.79
CA ARG A 90 -3.71 -8.24 -1.54
C ARG A 90 -2.45 -9.05 -1.31
N ILE A 91 -2.42 -9.88 -0.29
CA ILE A 91 -1.26 -10.70 0.03
C ILE A 91 -1.69 -12.16 0.03
N LEU A 92 -0.93 -12.98 -0.69
CA LEU A 92 -1.16 -14.40 -0.80
C LEU A 92 0.04 -15.14 -0.24
N LYS A 93 -0.20 -16.03 0.72
CA LYS A 93 0.80 -16.94 1.27
C LYS A 93 0.85 -18.23 0.46
N GLU A 94 2.04 -18.61 0.03
CA GLU A 94 2.31 -19.90 -0.59
C GLU A 94 3.60 -20.49 -0.01
N GLY A 95 3.47 -21.56 0.79
CA GLY A 95 4.62 -22.14 1.48
C GLY A 95 5.34 -21.12 2.38
N ASN A 96 6.62 -20.86 2.07
CA ASN A 96 7.46 -19.89 2.75
C ASN A 96 7.51 -18.51 2.03
N ARG A 97 6.53 -18.18 1.20
CA ARG A 97 6.48 -16.95 0.41
C ARG A 97 5.22 -16.17 0.69
N TRP A 98 5.35 -14.85 0.70
CA TRP A 98 4.28 -13.87 0.81
C TRP A 98 4.27 -13.04 -0.46
N HIS A 99 3.32 -13.28 -1.36
CA HIS A 99 3.20 -12.60 -2.63
C HIS A 99 2.30 -11.38 -2.51
N PHE A 100 2.82 -10.21 -2.81
CA PHE A 100 2.11 -8.94 -2.74
C PHE A 100 1.56 -8.56 -4.10
N TYR A 101 0.27 -8.28 -4.14
CA TYR A 101 -0.45 -7.89 -5.34
C TYR A 101 -1.13 -6.53 -5.13
N LEU A 102 -1.12 -5.72 -6.17
CA LEU A 102 -1.90 -4.49 -6.26
C LEU A 102 -3.26 -4.81 -6.89
N GLN A 103 -4.34 -4.65 -6.13
CA GLN A 103 -5.70 -4.69 -6.65
C GLN A 103 -6.12 -3.28 -7.05
N ARG A 104 -6.16 -3.01 -8.33
CA ARG A 104 -6.57 -1.71 -8.86
C ARG A 104 -8.04 -1.42 -8.55
N THR A 105 -8.33 -0.16 -8.26
CA THR A 105 -9.73 0.30 -8.21
C THR A 105 -10.26 0.37 -9.64
N PRO A 106 -11.38 -0.28 -9.97
CA PRO A 106 -11.97 -0.24 -11.29
C PRO A 106 -12.11 1.20 -11.83
N GLY A 107 -11.71 1.42 -13.08
CA GLY A 107 -11.73 2.73 -13.72
C GLY A 107 -10.69 3.73 -13.21
N TYR A 108 -9.73 3.32 -12.39
CA TYR A 108 -8.69 4.22 -11.86
C TYR A 108 -7.84 4.83 -12.99
N ARG A 109 -7.46 4.02 -14.00
CA ARG A 109 -6.67 4.46 -15.16
C ARG A 109 -7.47 5.34 -16.13
N GLU A 110 -8.80 5.23 -16.14
CA GLU A 110 -9.69 5.93 -17.05
C GLU A 110 -10.12 7.31 -16.55
N ARG A 111 -9.90 7.62 -15.29
CA ARG A 111 -10.27 8.92 -14.73
C ARG A 111 -9.55 10.04 -15.46
N ARG A 112 -10.32 10.87 -16.17
CA ARG A 112 -9.83 12.01 -16.99
C ARG A 112 -8.84 12.91 -16.22
N LEU A 113 -8.99 13.05 -14.90
CA LEU A 113 -8.11 13.83 -14.04
C LEU A 113 -6.70 13.21 -13.93
N VAL A 114 -6.58 11.88 -13.93
CA VAL A 114 -5.27 11.19 -13.91
C VAL A 114 -4.55 11.38 -15.26
N LYS A 115 -5.29 11.43 -16.36
CA LYS A 115 -4.72 11.67 -17.71
C LYS A 115 -4.37 13.14 -17.98
N LEU A 116 -5.09 14.09 -17.36
CA LEU A 116 -4.90 15.52 -17.59
C LEU A 116 -3.78 16.13 -16.73
N PHE A 117 -3.58 15.58 -15.53
CA PHE A 117 -2.51 15.98 -14.63
C PHE A 117 -1.53 14.82 -14.55
N THR A 118 -0.25 15.08 -14.75
CA THR A 118 0.84 14.11 -14.53
C THR A 118 0.90 13.76 -13.02
N VAL A 119 -0.12 13.10 -12.53
CA VAL A 119 -0.21 12.66 -11.12
C VAL A 119 0.46 11.31 -11.01
N ALA A 120 1.32 11.16 -10.01
CA ALA A 120 1.93 9.88 -9.68
C ALA A 120 0.85 8.81 -9.46
N ASP A 121 1.15 7.55 -9.79
CA ASP A 121 0.28 6.42 -9.49
C ASP A 121 0.19 6.20 -7.98
N LEU A 122 -0.82 6.80 -7.36
CA LEU A 122 -1.00 6.77 -5.91
C LEU A 122 -1.19 5.34 -5.38
N GLN A 123 -1.79 4.44 -6.15
CA GLN A 123 -1.99 3.07 -5.71
C GLN A 123 -0.68 2.28 -5.67
N ARG A 124 0.29 2.59 -6.54
CA ARG A 124 1.65 2.03 -6.41
C ARG A 124 2.40 2.62 -5.21
N ILE A 125 2.17 3.88 -4.88
CA ILE A 125 2.70 4.48 -3.65
C ILE A 125 2.09 3.80 -2.43
N ASP A 126 0.78 3.54 -2.45
CA ASP A 126 0.09 2.80 -1.38
C ASP A 126 0.69 1.40 -1.19
N MET A 127 1.07 0.70 -2.28
CA MET A 127 1.81 -0.57 -2.17
C MET A 127 3.14 -0.40 -1.46
N GLY A 128 3.91 0.64 -1.79
CA GLY A 128 5.17 0.94 -1.09
C GLY A 128 4.96 1.19 0.42
N ILE A 129 3.87 1.83 0.80
CA ILE A 129 3.49 2.02 2.20
C ILE A 129 3.20 0.65 2.86
N ALA A 130 2.41 -0.21 2.21
CA ALA A 130 2.10 -1.54 2.72
C ALA A 130 3.35 -2.40 2.92
N LEU A 131 4.26 -2.41 1.92
CA LEU A 131 5.54 -3.12 1.98
C LEU A 131 6.41 -2.62 3.15
N SER A 132 6.47 -1.30 3.35
CA SER A 132 7.23 -0.71 4.46
C SER A 132 6.64 -1.10 5.82
N HIS A 133 5.32 -1.10 5.97
CA HIS A 133 4.67 -1.54 7.22
C HIS A 133 4.94 -3.01 7.51
N PHE A 134 4.91 -3.86 6.49
CA PHE A 134 5.24 -5.27 6.62
C PHE A 134 6.70 -5.47 7.04
N GLU A 135 7.64 -4.94 6.28
CA GLU A 135 9.07 -5.13 6.51
C GLU A 135 9.54 -4.57 7.87
N LEU A 136 9.07 -3.37 8.24
CA LEU A 136 9.43 -2.78 9.53
C LEU A 136 8.98 -3.66 10.70
N MET A 137 7.78 -4.25 10.60
CA MET A 137 7.28 -5.13 11.65
C MET A 137 7.99 -6.49 11.65
N VAL A 138 8.31 -7.05 10.49
CA VAL A 138 9.13 -8.27 10.36
C VAL A 138 10.47 -8.07 11.06
N ARG A 139 11.13 -6.93 10.83
CA ARG A 139 12.40 -6.56 11.48
C ARG A 139 12.25 -6.34 12.99
N ASP A 140 11.15 -5.71 13.42
CA ASP A 140 10.86 -5.50 14.87
C ASP A 140 10.61 -6.82 15.62
N LEU A 141 10.18 -7.85 14.90
CA LEU A 141 9.96 -9.21 15.41
C LEU A 141 11.19 -10.12 15.27
N ASP A 142 12.32 -9.60 14.81
CA ASP A 142 13.55 -10.37 14.54
C ASP A 142 13.30 -11.58 13.60
N LEU A 143 12.38 -11.44 12.64
CA LEU A 143 12.11 -12.48 11.64
C LEU A 143 13.03 -12.30 10.44
N ASP A 144 13.60 -13.39 9.96
CA ASP A 144 14.43 -13.41 8.76
C ASP A 144 13.59 -13.39 7.49
N GLY A 145 14.18 -12.86 6.42
CA GLY A 145 13.60 -12.88 5.08
C GLY A 145 14.13 -11.76 4.19
N TYR A 146 13.74 -11.84 2.94
CA TYR A 146 14.19 -10.87 1.93
C TYR A 146 13.16 -10.70 0.81
N TRP A 147 13.24 -9.55 0.13
CA TRP A 147 12.41 -9.27 -1.04
C TRP A 147 12.98 -9.95 -2.29
N GLU A 148 12.11 -10.59 -3.04
CA GLU A 148 12.43 -11.22 -4.33
C GLU A 148 11.44 -10.74 -5.41
N VAL A 149 11.97 -10.38 -6.57
CA VAL A 149 11.18 -10.05 -7.76
C VAL A 149 11.11 -11.29 -8.64
N GLY A 150 9.91 -11.86 -8.76
CA GLY A 150 9.67 -13.05 -9.59
C GLY A 150 8.19 -13.37 -9.49
N GLU A 151 7.43 -13.09 -10.56
CA GLU A 151 5.99 -13.33 -10.58
C GLU A 151 5.73 -14.83 -10.48
N PRO A 152 4.96 -15.29 -9.46
CA PRO A 152 4.64 -16.68 -9.30
C PRO A 152 3.57 -17.13 -10.30
N ASP A 153 3.50 -18.42 -10.58
CA ASP A 153 2.44 -19.01 -11.41
C ASP A 153 1.16 -19.21 -10.59
N ILE A 154 0.55 -18.09 -10.22
CA ILE A 154 -0.69 -18.05 -9.43
C ILE A 154 -1.78 -17.40 -10.27
N GLU A 155 -2.92 -18.07 -10.37
CA GLU A 155 -4.10 -17.53 -11.07
C GLU A 155 -4.60 -16.25 -10.38
N ILE A 156 -4.56 -15.14 -11.11
CA ILE A 156 -5.07 -13.85 -10.63
C ILE A 156 -6.58 -13.73 -10.85
N PRO A 157 -7.34 -13.10 -9.94
CA PRO A 157 -8.80 -13.05 -10.01
C PRO A 157 -9.35 -12.22 -11.18
N ASN A 158 -8.60 -11.24 -11.67
CA ASN A 158 -9.00 -10.37 -12.77
C ASN A 158 -7.80 -9.51 -13.26
N GLU A 159 -7.99 -8.81 -14.37
CA GLU A 159 -7.00 -7.92 -15.01
C GLU A 159 -6.62 -6.67 -14.16
N ASP A 160 -7.40 -6.35 -13.14
CA ASP A 160 -7.10 -5.27 -12.19
C ASP A 160 -6.14 -5.72 -11.08
N THR A 161 -5.74 -6.98 -11.06
CA THR A 161 -4.80 -7.54 -10.07
C THR A 161 -3.41 -7.64 -10.69
N GLU A 162 -2.43 -6.92 -10.12
CA GLU A 162 -1.05 -6.86 -10.62
C GLU A 162 -0.09 -7.37 -9.54
N TYR A 163 0.79 -8.33 -9.90
CA TYR A 163 1.89 -8.73 -9.02
C TYR A 163 2.84 -7.55 -8.76
N THR A 164 3.35 -7.47 -7.54
CA THR A 164 4.29 -6.43 -7.15
C THR A 164 5.64 -6.99 -6.77
N ILE A 165 5.70 -7.86 -5.75
CA ILE A 165 6.94 -8.43 -5.20
C ILE A 165 6.59 -9.54 -4.22
N SER A 166 7.55 -10.38 -3.88
CA SER A 166 7.42 -11.43 -2.87
C SER A 166 8.39 -11.23 -1.70
N TRP A 167 7.94 -11.55 -0.50
CA TRP A 167 8.81 -11.76 0.66
C TRP A 167 9.03 -13.25 0.83
N VAL A 168 10.30 -13.65 0.96
CA VAL A 168 10.73 -15.03 1.13
C VAL A 168 11.31 -15.20 2.53
N THR A 169 10.88 -16.25 3.24
CA THR A 169 11.28 -16.56 4.62
C THR A 169 12.19 -17.77 4.67
#